data_9b604016c01e1ab75584e3c8ec6de757
#
_entry.id   9b604016c01e1ab75584e3c8ec6de757
#
_cell.length_a   1.000
_cell.length_b   1.000
_cell.length_c   1.000
_cell.angle_alpha   90.00
_cell.angle_beta   90.00
_cell.angle_gamma   90.00
#
_symmetry.space_group_name_H-M   'P 1'
#
loop_
_entity.id
_entity.type
_entity.pdbx_description
1 polymer ?
#
loop_
_entity_poly.entity_id
_entity_poly.type
_entity_poly.pdbx_seq_one_letter_code
_entity_poly.pdbx_strand_id
1 'polypeptide(L)'
;MQKYIYTLLFYFVLMFLNAQKHSSTLPDYEAFKAFRGKPLSDKFSNIESVKVIYDLRKQKMYYFNSTLIPLHYDFALNYLHYNKDLEVFNNENYSNTQKDRDFLLGNLNHIKGTDKWIFELAASDHMPIPLIERFFNLVINSTFIGKNLKFYLNNPEQMEWFQQNKFKISCVKSDYIFNELTYQEVVSGSNIGILKQYKIKDLESRKPNSNEIVILDGTPDVLPNVRGIIVNELQTPLSHLVLLGKNRKIPIMAYTKVFKDTNINKLLSKKVELKIEVDTFFIKETDKKIVEKVNSKKKKLTIDNTVTDLVDLSKIPKKGVNYIGSKAQNMAYLIAVSKEIPFRTPENAHAIPFYFYTKHIQKESISPLISELLTSTKKDSAVWVNKQLKKIRDAIKKEPVDPVLIAKLNETFKNAQFKNFRFRSSTNAEDLDDFNGAGLYDSKTGILGDSIKTFEKAIKQVWASVWNEASYNEREFFGIDQHNIAMGVLVHRSFPDELANGVIITKNIFRENFPGITVNIQKGENSVVKPEKGEICEQFVAYHFNSGTNDDDFDIDYTSISNLNNNEPLLSRKEMSRLFLVSSKIEEKMYRYWRKNTYHPVDIEFKIVGENRDLYIKQVRPFNE
;
A
#
# COMPACT_ATOMS: atom_id res chain seq x y z
N MET A 1 -22.30 -50.91 35.08
CA MET A 1 -21.04 -50.17 35.29
C MET A 1 -20.57 -49.44 34.02
N GLN A 2 -20.47 -50.07 32.87
CA GLN A 2 -20.04 -49.41 31.62
C GLN A 2 -20.90 -48.18 31.16
N LYS A 3 -22.22 -48.25 31.30
CA LYS A 3 -23.11 -47.11 30.95
C LYS A 3 -22.87 -45.85 31.79
N TYR A 4 -22.52 -46.01 33.07
CA TYR A 4 -22.20 -44.87 33.94
C TYR A 4 -20.84 -44.23 33.65
N ILE A 5 -19.88 -45.02 33.14
CA ILE A 5 -18.56 -44.53 32.76
C ILE A 5 -18.69 -43.66 31.50
N TYR A 6 -19.50 -44.06 30.50
CA TYR A 6 -19.72 -43.26 29.31
C TYR A 6 -20.51 -41.98 29.61
N THR A 7 -21.45 -42.02 30.54
CA THR A 7 -22.19 -40.84 30.97
C THR A 7 -21.30 -39.86 31.75
N LEU A 8 -20.39 -40.37 32.61
CA LEU A 8 -19.41 -39.57 33.30
C LEU A 8 -18.36 -38.99 32.36
N LEU A 9 -17.88 -39.76 31.38
CA LEU A 9 -16.96 -39.25 30.34
C LEU A 9 -17.64 -38.20 29.47
N PHE A 10 -18.94 -38.36 29.13
CA PHE A 10 -19.71 -37.41 28.37
C PHE A 10 -19.96 -36.12 29.16
N TYR A 11 -20.20 -36.19 30.46
CA TYR A 11 -20.28 -35.04 31.37
C TYR A 11 -18.92 -34.37 31.56
N PHE A 12 -17.82 -35.15 31.63
CA PHE A 12 -16.48 -34.60 31.69
C PHE A 12 -16.09 -33.90 30.37
N VAL A 13 -16.45 -34.45 29.20
CA VAL A 13 -16.25 -33.83 27.92
C VAL A 13 -17.14 -32.58 27.73
N LEU A 14 -18.38 -32.57 28.26
CA LEU A 14 -19.25 -31.39 28.30
C LEU A 14 -18.77 -30.33 29.30
N MET A 15 -18.09 -30.70 30.38
CA MET A 15 -17.43 -29.73 31.26
C MET A 15 -16.19 -29.08 30.64
N PHE A 16 -15.47 -29.75 29.76
CA PHE A 16 -14.37 -29.17 28.99
C PHE A 16 -14.83 -28.30 27.82
N LEU A 17 -16.10 -28.38 27.43
CA LEU A 17 -16.71 -27.52 26.39
C LEU A 17 -17.20 -26.15 26.90
N ASN A 18 -17.16 -25.88 28.20
CA ASN A 18 -17.22 -24.53 28.73
C ASN A 18 -15.78 -23.93 28.68
N ALA A 19 -15.27 -23.65 27.49
CA ALA A 19 -14.05 -22.88 27.33
C ALA A 19 -14.25 -21.57 28.12
N GLN A 20 -13.39 -21.35 29.10
CA GLN A 20 -13.41 -20.16 29.94
C GLN A 20 -13.37 -18.93 29.01
N LYS A 21 -14.45 -18.16 28.97
CA LYS A 21 -14.61 -17.07 27.99
C LYS A 21 -13.73 -15.86 28.32
N HIS A 22 -13.26 -15.76 29.56
CA HIS A 22 -12.37 -14.69 30.04
C HIS A 22 -11.63 -15.13 31.30
N SER A 23 -10.52 -14.45 31.61
CA SER A 23 -9.77 -14.59 32.88
C SER A 23 -9.51 -13.21 33.50
N SER A 24 -9.31 -13.17 34.82
CA SER A 24 -8.88 -11.95 35.51
C SER A 24 -7.33 -11.79 35.56
N THR A 25 -6.60 -12.87 35.29
CA THR A 25 -5.14 -12.90 35.29
C THR A 25 -4.62 -13.78 34.17
N LEU A 26 -3.37 -13.58 33.77
CA LEU A 26 -2.62 -14.45 32.87
C LEU A 26 -1.34 -14.90 33.61
N PRO A 27 -1.39 -16.01 34.35
CA PRO A 27 -0.28 -16.45 35.20
C PRO A 27 0.92 -17.00 34.42
N ASP A 28 0.70 -17.47 33.19
CA ASP A 28 1.71 -18.07 32.32
C ASP A 28 1.37 -17.94 30.86
N TYR A 29 2.26 -18.40 29.97
CA TYR A 29 2.07 -18.33 28.52
C TYR A 29 0.93 -19.23 28.03
N GLU A 30 0.62 -20.33 28.68
CA GLU A 30 -0.49 -21.22 28.30
C GLU A 30 -1.84 -20.53 28.57
N ALA A 31 -1.95 -19.77 29.67
CA ALA A 31 -3.11 -18.93 29.94
C ALA A 31 -3.28 -17.82 28.86
N PHE A 32 -2.19 -17.20 28.42
CA PHE A 32 -2.23 -16.26 27.30
C PHE A 32 -2.69 -16.95 26.00
N LYS A 33 -2.15 -18.11 25.68
CA LYS A 33 -2.55 -18.89 24.49
C LYS A 33 -4.04 -19.25 24.47
N ALA A 34 -4.65 -19.50 25.61
CA ALA A 34 -6.07 -19.83 25.70
C ALA A 34 -6.98 -18.68 25.23
N PHE A 35 -6.54 -17.42 25.40
CA PHE A 35 -7.28 -16.22 25.04
C PHE A 35 -6.72 -15.48 23.83
N ARG A 36 -5.59 -15.92 23.27
CA ARG A 36 -5.01 -15.25 22.11
C ARG A 36 -5.94 -15.35 20.90
N GLY A 37 -6.07 -14.27 20.21
CA GLY A 37 -6.77 -14.15 18.94
C GLY A 37 -5.91 -13.40 17.92
N LYS A 38 -6.54 -12.99 16.84
CA LYS A 38 -5.90 -12.16 15.83
C LYS A 38 -5.62 -10.76 16.39
N PRO A 39 -4.53 -10.11 15.96
CA PRO A 39 -4.26 -8.72 16.27
C PRO A 39 -5.31 -7.81 15.63
N LEU A 40 -5.30 -6.53 16.01
CA LEU A 40 -6.17 -5.52 15.42
C LEU A 40 -5.98 -5.37 13.90
N SER A 41 -4.78 -5.66 13.37
CA SER A 41 -4.50 -5.71 11.94
C SER A 41 -4.12 -7.12 11.51
N ASP A 42 -4.80 -7.67 10.51
CA ASP A 42 -4.49 -8.98 9.93
C ASP A 42 -3.10 -9.02 9.27
N LYS A 43 -2.48 -7.86 9.01
CA LYS A 43 -1.14 -7.77 8.40
C LYS A 43 0.02 -7.84 9.38
N PHE A 44 -0.25 -7.80 10.68
CA PHE A 44 0.73 -8.13 11.71
C PHE A 44 0.60 -9.59 12.13
N SER A 45 0.77 -10.48 11.17
CA SER A 45 0.57 -11.93 11.34
C SER A 45 1.46 -12.58 12.41
N ASN A 46 2.56 -11.93 12.78
CA ASN A 46 3.43 -12.36 13.85
C ASN A 46 3.07 -11.77 15.22
N ILE A 47 1.97 -11.03 15.34
CA ILE A 47 1.45 -10.55 16.62
C ILE A 47 0.29 -11.44 17.06
N GLU A 48 0.31 -11.90 18.28
CA GLU A 48 -0.78 -12.56 18.98
C GLU A 48 -1.39 -11.58 19.97
N SER A 49 -2.71 -11.42 19.97
CA SER A 49 -3.39 -10.39 20.74
C SER A 49 -4.42 -10.97 21.70
N VAL A 50 -4.48 -10.42 22.90
CA VAL A 50 -5.54 -10.65 23.89
C VAL A 50 -6.15 -9.30 24.23
N LYS A 51 -7.48 -9.21 24.19
CA LYS A 51 -8.19 -8.00 24.62
C LYS A 51 -8.24 -7.90 26.13
N VAL A 52 -8.12 -6.67 26.60
CA VAL A 52 -8.08 -6.34 28.03
C VAL A 52 -9.12 -5.29 28.37
N ILE A 53 -9.94 -5.54 29.40
CA ILE A 53 -10.83 -4.56 30.02
C ILE A 53 -10.52 -4.51 31.52
N TYR A 54 -10.40 -3.30 32.05
CA TYR A 54 -10.49 -3.07 33.48
C TYR A 54 -11.81 -2.35 33.79
N ASP A 55 -12.74 -3.05 34.44
CA ASP A 55 -14.01 -2.47 34.88
C ASP A 55 -13.78 -1.62 36.15
N LEU A 56 -13.82 -0.31 35.99
CA LEU A 56 -13.62 0.66 37.08
C LEU A 56 -14.70 0.60 38.14
N ARG A 57 -15.94 0.19 37.78
CA ARG A 57 -17.07 0.06 38.69
C ARG A 57 -16.90 -1.11 39.65
N LYS A 58 -16.30 -2.21 39.15
CA LYS A 58 -16.06 -3.47 39.90
C LYS A 58 -14.62 -3.65 40.33
N GLN A 59 -13.71 -2.78 39.88
CA GLN A 59 -12.26 -2.87 40.08
C GLN A 59 -11.69 -4.23 39.69
N LYS A 60 -12.12 -4.75 38.52
CA LYS A 60 -11.78 -6.10 38.07
C LYS A 60 -11.25 -6.12 36.65
N MET A 61 -10.17 -6.89 36.46
CA MET A 61 -9.54 -7.13 35.15
C MET A 61 -10.23 -8.28 34.40
N TYR A 62 -10.29 -8.17 33.06
CA TYR A 62 -10.78 -9.21 32.16
C TYR A 62 -9.90 -9.31 30.93
N TYR A 63 -9.39 -10.53 30.66
CA TYR A 63 -8.66 -10.92 29.47
C TYR A 63 -9.54 -11.85 28.64
N PHE A 64 -9.69 -11.60 27.34
CA PHE A 64 -10.57 -12.38 26.47
C PHE A 64 -10.08 -12.41 25.01
N ASN A 65 -10.65 -13.34 24.23
CA ASN A 65 -10.18 -13.64 22.87
C ASN A 65 -10.64 -12.58 21.87
N SER A 66 -9.67 -11.92 21.21
CA SER A 66 -9.88 -10.84 20.24
C SER A 66 -10.52 -11.31 18.92
N THR A 67 -10.48 -12.60 18.59
CA THR A 67 -11.13 -13.16 17.40
C THR A 67 -12.59 -13.50 17.66
N LEU A 68 -12.89 -14.07 18.83
CA LEU A 68 -14.24 -14.46 19.22
C LEU A 68 -15.10 -13.25 19.61
N ILE A 69 -14.48 -12.24 20.20
CA ILE A 69 -15.13 -11.01 20.65
C ILE A 69 -14.29 -9.83 20.15
N PRO A 70 -14.53 -9.37 18.91
CA PRO A 70 -13.71 -8.36 18.26
C PRO A 70 -13.79 -6.96 18.89
N LEU A 71 -14.91 -6.61 19.49
CA LEU A 71 -15.11 -5.29 20.10
C LEU A 71 -15.16 -5.39 21.64
N HIS A 72 -14.54 -4.43 22.31
CA HIS A 72 -14.66 -4.28 23.77
C HIS A 72 -16.11 -4.05 24.19
N TYR A 73 -16.90 -3.34 23.36
CA TYR A 73 -18.31 -3.12 23.54
C TYR A 73 -19.10 -4.43 23.65
N ASP A 74 -18.86 -5.39 22.75
CA ASP A 74 -19.55 -6.69 22.77
C ASP A 74 -19.28 -7.45 24.06
N PHE A 75 -18.04 -7.36 24.57
CA PHE A 75 -17.71 -7.97 25.86
C PHE A 75 -18.42 -7.24 27.01
N ALA A 76 -18.42 -5.91 27.02
CA ALA A 76 -19.10 -5.11 28.04
C ALA A 76 -20.60 -5.39 28.07
N LEU A 77 -21.25 -5.45 26.91
CA LEU A 77 -22.67 -5.76 26.76
C LEU A 77 -23.00 -7.17 27.27
N ASN A 78 -22.27 -8.20 26.80
CA ASN A 78 -22.62 -9.59 27.03
C ASN A 78 -22.16 -10.14 28.40
N TYR A 79 -21.10 -9.56 29.01
CA TYR A 79 -20.48 -10.11 30.22
C TYR A 79 -20.41 -9.15 31.42
N LEU A 80 -20.48 -7.82 31.16
CA LEU A 80 -20.35 -6.82 32.22
C LEU A 80 -21.65 -6.09 32.52
N HIS A 81 -22.76 -6.49 31.87
CA HIS A 81 -24.08 -5.87 32.01
C HIS A 81 -24.11 -4.38 31.66
N TYR A 82 -23.32 -3.99 30.66
CA TYR A 82 -23.42 -2.67 30.07
C TYR A 82 -24.67 -2.64 29.18
N ASN A 83 -25.50 -1.58 29.28
CA ASN A 83 -26.84 -1.55 28.68
C ASN A 83 -27.09 -0.31 27.79
N LYS A 84 -26.04 0.47 27.50
CA LYS A 84 -26.11 1.61 26.59
C LYS A 84 -25.64 1.19 25.19
N ASP A 85 -25.95 2.00 24.17
CA ASP A 85 -25.54 1.74 22.80
C ASP A 85 -24.03 1.95 22.57
N LEU A 86 -23.56 1.58 21.38
CA LEU A 86 -22.16 1.65 21.01
C LEU A 86 -21.62 3.09 20.97
N GLU A 87 -22.42 4.05 20.53
CA GLU A 87 -22.01 5.46 20.46
C GLU A 87 -21.76 6.02 21.86
N VAL A 88 -22.68 5.78 22.79
CA VAL A 88 -22.51 6.17 24.18
C VAL A 88 -21.31 5.47 24.81
N PHE A 89 -21.12 4.16 24.53
CA PHE A 89 -19.95 3.42 25.02
C PHE A 89 -18.63 4.06 24.56
N ASN A 90 -18.55 4.43 23.28
CA ASN A 90 -17.36 5.06 22.73
C ASN A 90 -17.10 6.43 23.36
N ASN A 91 -18.12 7.24 23.49
CA ASN A 91 -18.01 8.57 24.10
C ASN A 91 -17.59 8.49 25.58
N GLU A 92 -18.09 7.51 26.33
CA GLU A 92 -17.76 7.35 27.75
C GLU A 92 -16.36 6.76 27.99
N ASN A 93 -15.84 5.91 27.07
CA ASN A 93 -14.65 5.11 27.36
C ASN A 93 -13.44 5.42 26.47
N TYR A 94 -13.59 6.24 25.42
CA TYR A 94 -12.48 6.64 24.54
C TYR A 94 -12.18 8.15 24.57
N SER A 95 -13.10 8.98 25.04
CA SER A 95 -12.91 10.43 25.11
C SER A 95 -12.01 10.85 26.29
N ASN A 96 -11.12 11.83 26.08
CA ASN A 96 -10.30 12.43 27.13
C ASN A 96 -11.07 13.40 28.05
N THR A 97 -12.20 13.92 27.57
CA THR A 97 -13.04 14.88 28.30
C THR A 97 -13.90 14.20 29.36
N GLN A 98 -14.06 12.90 29.27
CA GLN A 98 -14.86 12.12 30.21
C GLN A 98 -14.04 11.83 31.47
N LYS A 99 -14.40 12.42 32.59
CA LYS A 99 -13.74 12.18 33.89
C LYS A 99 -14.13 10.82 34.49
N ASP A 100 -15.32 10.35 34.20
CA ASP A 100 -15.92 9.14 34.79
C ASP A 100 -16.08 8.05 33.72
N ARG A 101 -14.98 7.40 33.35
CA ARG A 101 -15.02 6.21 32.51
C ARG A 101 -15.53 5.01 33.29
N ASP A 102 -16.37 4.18 32.67
CA ASP A 102 -16.76 2.88 33.21
C ASP A 102 -15.65 1.85 33.05
N PHE A 103 -14.87 1.94 31.95
CA PHE A 103 -13.87 0.96 31.56
C PHE A 103 -12.56 1.59 31.12
N LEU A 104 -11.44 0.90 31.40
CA LEU A 104 -10.17 1.10 30.71
C LEU A 104 -10.00 -0.05 29.71
N LEU A 105 -9.71 0.27 28.44
CA LEU A 105 -9.75 -0.64 27.31
C LEU A 105 -8.39 -0.73 26.65
N GLY A 106 -7.90 -1.95 26.36
CA GLY A 106 -6.60 -2.12 25.75
C GLY A 106 -6.39 -3.50 25.11
N ASN A 107 -5.23 -3.69 24.51
CA ASN A 107 -4.79 -4.96 23.93
C ASN A 107 -3.40 -5.32 24.47
N LEU A 108 -3.24 -6.57 24.85
CA LEU A 108 -1.97 -7.16 25.22
C LEU A 108 -1.46 -8.00 24.05
N ASN A 109 -0.32 -7.65 23.50
CA ASN A 109 0.22 -8.24 22.31
C ASN A 109 1.57 -8.92 22.57
N HIS A 110 1.76 -10.09 21.97
CA HIS A 110 3.00 -10.83 21.94
C HIS A 110 3.56 -10.89 20.53
N ILE A 111 4.84 -10.57 20.35
CA ILE A 111 5.51 -10.69 19.06
C ILE A 111 6.05 -12.12 18.95
N LYS A 112 5.41 -12.96 18.12
CA LYS A 112 5.71 -14.39 17.96
C LYS A 112 7.19 -14.66 17.72
N GLY A 113 7.73 -15.66 18.40
CA GLY A 113 9.12 -16.06 18.22
C GLY A 113 10.14 -15.16 18.93
N THR A 114 9.66 -14.23 19.75
CA THR A 114 10.49 -13.35 20.58
C THR A 114 10.02 -13.39 22.04
N ASP A 115 10.74 -12.71 22.92
CA ASP A 115 10.35 -12.43 24.30
C ASP A 115 9.71 -11.05 24.48
N LYS A 116 9.30 -10.41 23.37
CA LYS A 116 8.78 -9.05 23.34
C LYS A 116 7.28 -8.99 23.54
N TRP A 117 6.86 -8.13 24.45
CA TRP A 117 5.48 -7.90 24.84
C TRP A 117 5.16 -6.42 24.80
N ILE A 118 4.02 -6.08 24.22
CA ILE A 118 3.52 -4.71 24.16
C ILE A 118 2.08 -4.65 24.65
N PHE A 119 1.76 -3.55 25.33
CA PHE A 119 0.41 -3.18 25.70
C PHE A 119 0.06 -1.88 24.98
N GLU A 120 -1.10 -1.84 24.36
CA GLU A 120 -1.58 -0.68 23.63
C GLU A 120 -3.04 -0.37 23.96
N LEU A 121 -3.41 0.89 23.81
CA LEU A 121 -4.80 1.33 23.77
C LEU A 121 -5.32 1.28 22.32
N ALA A 122 -6.64 1.47 22.12
CA ALA A 122 -7.12 1.83 20.79
C ALA A 122 -6.51 3.19 20.39
N ALA A 123 -6.20 3.38 19.10
CA ALA A 123 -5.64 4.65 18.63
C ALA A 123 -6.57 5.85 18.89
N SER A 124 -7.89 5.60 18.92
CA SER A 124 -8.94 6.55 19.29
C SER A 124 -9.07 6.82 20.78
N ASP A 125 -8.29 6.14 21.63
CA ASP A 125 -8.41 6.33 23.08
C ASP A 125 -7.55 7.52 23.55
N HIS A 126 -8.20 8.58 23.97
CA HIS A 126 -7.59 9.79 24.54
C HIS A 126 -7.44 9.69 26.07
N MET A 127 -7.17 8.51 26.59
CA MET A 127 -6.99 8.29 28.04
C MET A 127 -5.86 9.16 28.57
N PRO A 128 -6.06 9.91 29.66
CA PRO A 128 -5.01 10.75 30.24
C PRO A 128 -3.89 9.92 30.87
N ILE A 129 -2.65 10.41 30.82
CA ILE A 129 -1.43 9.74 31.27
C ILE A 129 -1.57 9.03 32.63
N PRO A 130 -2.12 9.64 33.69
CA PRO A 130 -2.24 8.96 34.97
C PRO A 130 -3.09 7.68 34.92
N LEU A 131 -4.13 7.63 34.07
CA LEU A 131 -4.94 6.44 33.88
C LEU A 131 -4.23 5.40 32.99
N ILE A 132 -3.49 5.84 31.97
CA ILE A 132 -2.62 4.96 31.15
C ILE A 132 -1.63 4.25 32.07
N GLU A 133 -0.89 4.99 32.87
CA GLU A 133 0.13 4.44 33.79
C GLU A 133 -0.50 3.49 34.83
N ARG A 134 -1.66 3.85 35.38
CA ARG A 134 -2.43 2.97 36.28
C ARG A 134 -2.82 1.66 35.60
N PHE A 135 -3.39 1.76 34.39
CA PHE A 135 -3.84 0.57 33.65
C PHE A 135 -2.67 -0.33 33.24
N PHE A 136 -1.60 0.24 32.74
CA PHE A 136 -0.36 -0.45 32.41
C PHE A 136 0.20 -1.22 33.63
N ASN A 137 0.26 -0.61 34.79
CA ASN A 137 0.70 -1.25 36.01
C ASN A 137 -0.24 -2.38 36.48
N LEU A 138 -1.56 -2.21 36.30
CA LEU A 138 -2.52 -3.28 36.58
C LEU A 138 -2.29 -4.48 35.66
N VAL A 139 -1.99 -4.27 34.37
CA VAL A 139 -1.64 -5.34 33.43
C VAL A 139 -0.34 -6.03 33.84
N ILE A 140 0.70 -5.28 34.20
CA ILE A 140 1.96 -5.85 34.72
C ILE A 140 1.70 -6.78 35.91
N ASN A 141 0.88 -6.35 36.87
CA ASN A 141 0.63 -7.07 38.11
C ASN A 141 -0.30 -8.29 37.94
N SER A 142 -1.08 -8.35 36.86
CA SER A 142 -2.02 -9.43 36.58
C SER A 142 -1.53 -10.41 35.52
N THR A 143 -0.30 -10.23 35.01
CA THR A 143 0.30 -11.10 33.99
C THR A 143 1.67 -11.61 34.41
N PHE A 144 2.09 -12.75 33.84
CA PHE A 144 3.43 -13.32 34.04
C PHE A 144 4.57 -12.50 33.40
N ILE A 145 4.22 -11.51 32.53
CA ILE A 145 5.15 -10.76 31.69
C ILE A 145 6.01 -9.80 32.52
N GLY A 146 5.40 -9.20 33.53
CA GLY A 146 6.10 -8.31 34.45
C GLY A 146 6.75 -7.11 33.75
N LYS A 147 8.00 -6.79 34.10
CA LYS A 147 8.75 -5.63 33.58
C LYS A 147 9.15 -5.73 32.10
N ASN A 148 8.97 -6.88 31.45
CA ASN A 148 9.22 -7.05 30.01
C ASN A 148 8.14 -6.39 29.16
N LEU A 149 6.97 -6.07 29.75
CA LEU A 149 5.91 -5.34 29.07
C LEU A 149 6.35 -3.92 28.74
N LYS A 150 6.02 -3.45 27.51
CA LYS A 150 6.24 -2.09 27.03
C LYS A 150 4.91 -1.48 26.61
N PHE A 151 4.75 -0.19 26.82
CA PHE A 151 3.59 0.55 26.31
C PHE A 151 3.87 1.01 24.88
N TYR A 152 3.03 0.60 23.94
CA TYR A 152 3.18 0.93 22.52
C TYR A 152 2.45 2.24 22.21
N LEU A 153 3.20 3.20 21.70
CA LEU A 153 2.69 4.52 21.31
C LEU A 153 2.10 4.41 19.90
N ASN A 154 0.79 4.53 19.76
CA ASN A 154 0.09 4.31 18.50
C ASN A 154 -0.76 5.50 18.01
N ASN A 155 -0.72 6.65 18.70
CA ASN A 155 -1.40 7.86 18.25
C ASN A 155 -0.54 9.12 18.47
N PRO A 156 -0.88 10.25 17.77
CA PRO A 156 -0.08 11.49 17.83
C PRO A 156 0.04 12.09 19.22
N GLU A 157 -1.03 12.05 20.00
CA GLU A 157 -1.06 12.65 21.34
C GLU A 157 -0.09 11.93 22.30
N GLN A 158 -0.09 10.58 22.25
CA GLN A 158 0.85 9.77 23.02
C GLN A 158 2.30 10.03 22.59
N MET A 159 2.54 10.21 21.29
CA MET A 159 3.86 10.53 20.75
C MET A 159 4.35 11.89 21.26
N GLU A 160 3.48 12.91 21.25
CA GLU A 160 3.80 14.24 21.78
C GLU A 160 4.12 14.19 23.29
N TRP A 161 3.31 13.49 24.07
CA TRP A 161 3.56 13.31 25.50
C TRP A 161 4.88 12.58 25.78
N PHE A 162 5.22 11.59 24.96
CA PHE A 162 6.51 10.89 25.06
C PHE A 162 7.70 11.81 24.78
N GLN A 163 7.63 12.64 23.74
CA GLN A 163 8.66 13.64 23.42
C GLN A 163 8.87 14.65 24.57
N GLN A 164 7.79 15.01 25.25
CA GLN A 164 7.79 15.91 26.40
C GLN A 164 8.22 15.19 27.69
N ASN A 165 8.67 13.92 27.63
CA ASN A 165 9.08 13.10 28.77
C ASN A 165 8.02 13.01 29.89
N LYS A 166 6.73 12.99 29.50
CA LYS A 166 5.62 12.94 30.48
C LYS A 166 5.32 11.55 31.02
N PHE A 167 5.71 10.46 30.32
CA PHE A 167 5.49 9.10 30.76
C PHE A 167 6.54 8.63 31.78
N LYS A 168 6.07 7.96 32.85
CA LYS A 168 6.91 7.26 33.85
C LYS A 168 7.04 5.76 33.60
N ILE A 169 6.36 5.23 32.56
CA ILE A 169 6.37 3.84 32.15
C ILE A 169 7.28 3.64 30.93
N SER A 170 7.68 2.40 30.67
CA SER A 170 8.55 2.08 29.54
C SER A 170 7.73 2.08 28.24
N CYS A 171 7.95 3.07 27.39
CA CYS A 171 7.28 3.22 26.10
C CYS A 171 8.16 2.75 24.94
N VAL A 172 7.51 2.28 23.85
CA VAL A 172 8.15 1.88 22.60
C VAL A 172 7.36 2.40 21.41
N LYS A 173 8.06 2.59 20.27
CA LYS A 173 7.50 3.01 18.99
C LYS A 173 7.44 1.84 18.01
N SER A 174 7.01 2.10 16.79
CA SER A 174 6.81 1.09 15.72
C SER A 174 8.07 0.27 15.38
N ASP A 175 9.26 0.85 15.46
CA ASP A 175 10.53 0.16 15.20
C ASP A 175 10.73 -1.06 16.12
N TYR A 176 10.21 -1.03 17.35
CA TYR A 176 10.25 -2.14 18.28
C TYR A 176 9.54 -3.40 17.74
N ILE A 177 8.50 -3.22 16.95
CA ILE A 177 7.74 -4.31 16.31
C ILE A 177 8.41 -4.71 14.99
N PHE A 178 8.69 -3.73 14.12
CA PHE A 178 9.15 -4.00 12.75
C PHE A 178 10.52 -4.67 12.69
N ASN A 179 11.43 -4.36 13.60
CA ASN A 179 12.76 -4.95 13.63
C ASN A 179 12.76 -6.48 13.90
N GLU A 180 11.65 -7.04 14.36
CA GLU A 180 11.51 -8.47 14.68
C GLU A 180 10.69 -9.25 13.64
N LEU A 181 10.10 -8.59 12.66
CA LEU A 181 9.37 -9.26 11.60
C LEU A 181 10.33 -10.11 10.76
N THR A 182 10.11 -11.42 10.73
CA THR A 182 10.87 -12.34 9.89
C THR A 182 10.09 -12.86 8.70
N TYR A 183 8.77 -12.82 8.77
CA TYR A 183 7.83 -13.23 7.74
C TYR A 183 6.77 -12.15 7.51
N GLN A 184 6.40 -11.95 6.25
CA GLN A 184 5.31 -11.08 5.86
C GLN A 184 4.62 -11.68 4.62
N GLU A 185 3.33 -11.91 4.72
CA GLU A 185 2.50 -12.15 3.54
C GLU A 185 2.44 -10.86 2.72
N VAL A 186 2.75 -10.96 1.44
CA VAL A 186 2.65 -9.87 0.47
C VAL A 186 1.46 -10.10 -0.46
N VAL A 187 1.35 -11.31 -0.98
CA VAL A 187 0.19 -11.80 -1.74
C VAL A 187 -0.04 -13.25 -1.35
N SER A 188 -1.17 -13.53 -0.71
CA SER A 188 -1.57 -14.89 -0.37
C SER A 188 -1.87 -15.73 -1.61
N GLY A 189 -1.83 -17.03 -1.47
CA GLY A 189 -2.14 -17.97 -2.55
C GLY A 189 -1.25 -19.20 -2.56
N SER A 190 -1.49 -20.07 -3.53
CA SER A 190 -0.71 -21.29 -3.71
C SER A 190 -0.33 -21.50 -5.17
N ASN A 191 0.90 -21.96 -5.40
CA ASN A 191 1.35 -22.32 -6.73
C ASN A 191 2.42 -23.41 -6.68
N ILE A 192 2.65 -24.06 -7.83
CA ILE A 192 3.64 -25.13 -8.01
C ILE A 192 4.68 -24.67 -9.01
N GLY A 193 5.96 -24.84 -8.67
CA GLY A 193 7.07 -24.47 -9.55
C GLY A 193 8.40 -25.08 -9.12
N ILE A 194 9.44 -24.86 -9.90
CA ILE A 194 10.80 -25.28 -9.56
C ILE A 194 11.42 -24.17 -8.70
N LEU A 195 11.84 -24.49 -7.48
CA LEU A 195 12.44 -23.51 -6.57
C LEU A 195 13.86 -23.15 -7.04
N LYS A 196 14.08 -21.87 -7.29
CA LYS A 196 15.39 -21.33 -7.73
C LYS A 196 15.75 -20.08 -6.96
N GLN A 197 17.04 -19.85 -6.82
CA GLN A 197 17.60 -18.67 -6.19
C GLN A 197 18.29 -17.77 -7.22
N TYR A 198 18.04 -16.45 -7.15
CA TYR A 198 18.64 -15.44 -8.00
C TYR A 198 19.09 -14.24 -7.18
N LYS A 199 20.14 -13.57 -7.65
CA LYS A 199 20.50 -12.23 -7.17
C LYS A 199 19.81 -11.20 -8.05
N ILE A 200 19.31 -10.12 -7.45
CA ILE A 200 18.63 -9.04 -8.18
C ILE A 200 19.50 -8.52 -9.34
N LYS A 201 20.81 -8.31 -9.09
CA LYS A 201 21.75 -7.82 -10.11
C LYS A 201 21.93 -8.75 -11.32
N ASP A 202 21.61 -10.03 -11.17
CA ASP A 202 21.80 -11.05 -12.21
C ASP A 202 20.51 -11.27 -13.03
N LEU A 203 19.35 -10.70 -12.62
CA LEU A 203 18.05 -10.91 -13.28
C LEU A 203 18.02 -10.40 -14.73
N GLU A 204 18.81 -9.39 -15.08
CA GLU A 204 18.91 -8.91 -16.46
C GLU A 204 19.63 -9.92 -17.38
N SER A 205 20.63 -10.59 -16.87
CA SER A 205 21.46 -11.55 -17.63
C SER A 205 20.95 -12.98 -17.55
N ARG A 206 20.36 -13.36 -16.42
CA ARG A 206 19.82 -14.70 -16.13
C ARG A 206 18.37 -14.61 -15.69
N LYS A 207 17.46 -14.62 -16.66
CA LYS A 207 16.03 -14.54 -16.37
C LYS A 207 15.47 -15.83 -15.80
N PRO A 208 14.60 -15.73 -14.78
CA PRO A 208 13.82 -16.86 -14.30
C PRO A 208 12.86 -17.38 -15.38
N ASN A 209 12.61 -18.68 -15.35
CA ASN A 209 11.62 -19.33 -16.20
C ASN A 209 10.20 -19.18 -15.62
N SER A 210 9.19 -19.13 -16.48
CA SER A 210 7.79 -19.01 -16.07
C SER A 210 7.27 -20.17 -15.21
N ASN A 211 7.99 -21.29 -15.13
CA ASN A 211 7.68 -22.44 -14.29
C ASN A 211 8.42 -22.44 -12.94
N GLU A 212 9.12 -21.37 -12.61
CA GLU A 212 9.91 -21.29 -11.37
C GLU A 212 9.18 -20.52 -10.26
N ILE A 213 9.50 -20.89 -9.02
CA ILE A 213 9.30 -20.11 -7.82
C ILE A 213 10.67 -19.57 -7.43
N VAL A 214 10.79 -18.25 -7.25
CA VAL A 214 12.11 -17.61 -7.11
C VAL A 214 12.34 -17.05 -5.71
N ILE A 215 13.56 -17.25 -5.19
CA ILE A 215 14.07 -16.57 -4.00
C ILE A 215 15.02 -15.47 -4.48
N LEU A 216 14.77 -14.22 -4.03
CA LEU A 216 15.52 -13.03 -4.42
C LEU A 216 16.21 -12.40 -3.21
N ASP A 217 17.42 -11.85 -3.44
CA ASP A 217 18.21 -11.15 -2.41
C ASP A 217 17.82 -9.67 -2.22
N GLY A 218 16.61 -9.30 -2.64
CA GLY A 218 16.03 -7.97 -2.53
C GLY A 218 14.73 -7.85 -3.32
N THR A 219 14.23 -6.63 -3.45
CA THR A 219 13.00 -6.33 -4.19
C THR A 219 13.30 -6.04 -5.65
N PRO A 220 12.74 -6.78 -6.64
CA PRO A 220 13.03 -6.56 -8.05
C PRO A 220 12.31 -5.33 -8.59
N ASP A 221 12.99 -4.57 -9.49
CA ASP A 221 12.38 -3.45 -10.22
C ASP A 221 11.35 -3.90 -11.25
N VAL A 222 11.58 -5.07 -11.82
CA VAL A 222 10.70 -5.72 -12.81
C VAL A 222 10.25 -7.04 -12.23
N LEU A 223 8.93 -7.22 -12.12
CA LEU A 223 8.37 -8.47 -11.63
C LEU A 223 8.62 -9.59 -12.66
N PRO A 224 9.46 -10.60 -12.35
CA PRO A 224 9.69 -11.68 -13.29
C PRO A 224 8.41 -12.49 -13.56
N ASN A 225 8.29 -13.07 -14.74
CA ASN A 225 7.18 -13.97 -15.06
C ASN A 225 7.45 -15.34 -14.44
N VAL A 226 6.97 -15.54 -13.20
CA VAL A 226 7.24 -16.73 -12.36
C VAL A 226 5.98 -17.20 -11.65
N ARG A 227 6.07 -18.32 -10.97
CA ARG A 227 4.97 -18.95 -10.21
C ARG A 227 4.83 -18.44 -8.78
N GLY A 228 5.87 -17.89 -8.22
CA GLY A 228 5.88 -17.32 -6.87
C GLY A 228 7.19 -16.63 -6.57
N ILE A 229 7.16 -15.71 -5.61
CA ILE A 229 8.35 -14.91 -5.25
C ILE A 229 8.52 -14.91 -3.74
N ILE A 230 9.74 -15.15 -3.30
CA ILE A 230 10.19 -15.01 -1.91
C ILE A 230 11.30 -13.97 -1.90
N VAL A 231 11.08 -12.84 -1.22
CA VAL A 231 12.11 -11.80 -1.04
C VAL A 231 12.65 -11.82 0.39
N ASN A 232 13.88 -11.39 0.60
CA ASN A 232 14.49 -11.33 1.94
C ASN A 232 14.27 -9.99 2.66
N GLU A 233 13.48 -9.08 2.08
CA GLU A 233 13.21 -7.76 2.61
C GLU A 233 11.71 -7.56 2.82
N LEU A 234 11.33 -6.97 3.97
CA LEU A 234 9.94 -6.63 4.25
C LEU A 234 9.46 -5.54 3.26
N GLN A 235 8.19 -5.63 2.90
CA GLN A 235 7.57 -4.76 1.89
C GLN A 235 6.61 -3.77 2.53
N THR A 236 6.62 -2.52 2.06
CA THR A 236 5.53 -1.60 2.39
C THR A 236 4.26 -2.04 1.64
N PRO A 237 3.07 -1.94 2.24
CA PRO A 237 1.81 -2.43 1.66
C PRO A 237 1.46 -1.88 0.28
N LEU A 238 1.96 -0.69 -0.05
CA LEU A 238 1.76 -0.05 -1.36
C LEU A 238 3.03 -0.06 -2.22
N SER A 239 4.00 -0.93 -1.91
CA SER A 239 5.21 -1.09 -2.74
C SER A 239 4.87 -1.63 -4.12
N HIS A 240 5.74 -1.34 -5.08
CA HIS A 240 5.60 -1.79 -6.47
C HIS A 240 5.46 -3.33 -6.58
N LEU A 241 6.22 -4.07 -5.77
CA LEU A 241 6.15 -5.53 -5.72
C LEU A 241 4.76 -6.00 -5.24
N VAL A 242 4.19 -5.35 -4.22
CA VAL A 242 2.85 -5.67 -3.69
C VAL A 242 1.79 -5.41 -4.76
N LEU A 243 1.81 -4.24 -5.39
CA LEU A 243 0.82 -3.84 -6.39
C LEU A 243 0.84 -4.76 -7.61
N LEU A 244 2.01 -5.01 -8.20
CA LEU A 244 2.14 -5.89 -9.35
C LEU A 244 1.87 -7.36 -9.02
N GLY A 245 2.28 -7.80 -7.84
CA GLY A 245 2.02 -9.16 -7.38
C GLY A 245 0.53 -9.46 -7.23
N LYS A 246 -0.22 -8.53 -6.62
CA LYS A 246 -1.69 -8.62 -6.53
C LYS A 246 -2.33 -8.65 -7.91
N ASN A 247 -1.93 -7.75 -8.82
CA ASN A 247 -2.43 -7.72 -10.20
C ASN A 247 -2.23 -9.06 -10.91
N ARG A 248 -1.04 -9.66 -10.79
CA ARG A 248 -0.72 -10.95 -11.42
C ARG A 248 -1.29 -12.16 -10.69
N LYS A 249 -1.80 -11.99 -9.47
CA LYS A 249 -2.32 -13.07 -8.60
C LYS A 249 -1.32 -14.21 -8.42
N ILE A 250 -0.04 -13.85 -8.17
CA ILE A 250 1.01 -14.81 -7.85
C ILE A 250 1.34 -14.74 -6.36
N PRO A 251 1.57 -15.87 -5.68
CA PRO A 251 1.94 -15.88 -4.27
C PRO A 251 3.30 -15.20 -4.06
N ILE A 252 3.34 -14.21 -3.18
CA ILE A 252 4.54 -13.45 -2.83
C ILE A 252 4.64 -13.32 -1.31
N MET A 253 5.82 -13.59 -0.77
CA MET A 253 6.12 -13.33 0.63
C MET A 253 7.49 -12.68 0.81
N ALA A 254 7.64 -11.95 1.91
CA ALA A 254 8.93 -11.56 2.44
C ALA A 254 9.32 -12.53 3.58
N TYR A 255 10.55 -13.04 3.52
CA TYR A 255 11.10 -13.88 4.59
C TYR A 255 12.58 -13.55 4.80
N THR A 256 12.88 -12.75 5.82
CA THR A 256 14.21 -12.17 6.04
C THR A 256 15.29 -13.22 6.30
N LYS A 257 14.90 -14.42 6.78
CA LYS A 257 15.82 -15.55 7.08
C LYS A 257 15.93 -16.56 5.93
N VAL A 258 15.33 -16.32 4.75
CA VAL A 258 15.20 -17.32 3.68
C VAL A 258 16.53 -17.93 3.25
N PHE A 259 17.62 -17.17 3.19
CA PHE A 259 18.95 -17.66 2.80
C PHE A 259 19.64 -18.51 3.88
N LYS A 260 19.19 -18.39 5.12
CA LYS A 260 19.72 -19.14 6.26
C LYS A 260 18.86 -20.36 6.64
N ASP A 261 17.68 -20.49 6.01
CA ASP A 261 16.75 -21.58 6.29
C ASP A 261 17.21 -22.87 5.60
N THR A 262 17.68 -23.81 6.39
CA THR A 262 18.23 -25.11 5.90
C THR A 262 17.16 -25.99 5.26
N ASN A 263 15.88 -25.86 5.65
CA ASN A 263 14.77 -26.63 5.08
C ASN A 263 14.44 -26.12 3.68
N ILE A 264 14.39 -24.81 3.48
CA ILE A 264 14.19 -24.20 2.17
C ILE A 264 15.38 -24.51 1.24
N ASN A 265 16.61 -24.43 1.76
CA ASN A 265 17.83 -24.69 0.97
C ASN A 265 17.87 -26.14 0.44
N LYS A 266 17.35 -27.13 1.18
CA LYS A 266 17.24 -28.54 0.72
C LYS A 266 16.25 -28.72 -0.44
N LEU A 267 15.35 -27.77 -0.66
CA LEU A 267 14.34 -27.78 -1.71
C LEU A 267 14.79 -27.06 -2.99
N LEU A 268 15.96 -26.40 -2.99
CA LEU A 268 16.50 -25.74 -4.18
C LEU A 268 16.65 -26.73 -5.35
N SER A 269 16.23 -26.28 -6.53
CA SER A 269 16.18 -27.04 -7.78
C SER A 269 15.15 -28.18 -7.82
N LYS A 270 14.33 -28.33 -6.80
CA LYS A 270 13.22 -29.27 -6.77
C LYS A 270 11.90 -28.62 -7.17
N LYS A 271 10.95 -29.43 -7.60
CA LYS A 271 9.56 -29.02 -7.86
C LYS A 271 8.84 -28.94 -6.50
N VAL A 272 8.37 -27.75 -6.15
CA VAL A 272 7.72 -27.48 -4.87
C VAL A 272 6.33 -26.89 -5.02
N GLU A 273 5.47 -27.14 -4.03
CA GLU A 273 4.24 -26.43 -3.79
C GLU A 273 4.52 -25.37 -2.72
N LEU A 274 4.36 -24.08 -3.09
CA LEU A 274 4.41 -22.93 -2.19
C LEU A 274 2.98 -22.50 -1.90
N LYS A 275 2.61 -22.43 -0.61
CA LYS A 275 1.36 -21.86 -0.12
C LYS A 275 1.67 -20.76 0.88
N ILE A 276 1.14 -19.57 0.62
CA ILE A 276 1.31 -18.38 1.46
C ILE A 276 -0.04 -18.04 2.08
N GLU A 277 -0.08 -17.95 3.39
CA GLU A 277 -1.23 -17.57 4.21
C GLU A 277 -0.88 -16.33 5.03
N VAL A 278 -1.87 -15.67 5.62
CA VAL A 278 -1.66 -14.44 6.39
C VAL A 278 -0.64 -14.63 7.51
N ASP A 279 -0.72 -15.76 8.24
CA ASP A 279 0.08 -16.01 9.44
C ASP A 279 1.29 -16.94 9.22
N THR A 280 1.36 -17.60 8.06
CA THR A 280 2.36 -18.64 7.83
C THR A 280 2.50 -18.97 6.35
N PHE A 281 3.53 -19.73 6.03
CA PHE A 281 3.70 -20.30 4.71
C PHE A 281 4.08 -21.77 4.80
N PHE A 282 3.79 -22.50 3.73
CA PHE A 282 4.19 -23.89 3.56
C PHE A 282 4.94 -24.02 2.23
N ILE A 283 6.10 -24.66 2.28
CA ILE A 283 6.85 -25.02 1.09
C ILE A 283 7.28 -26.48 1.21
N LYS A 284 6.92 -27.30 0.24
CA LYS A 284 7.22 -28.73 0.22
C LYS A 284 7.45 -29.25 -1.17
N GLU A 285 8.27 -30.27 -1.30
CA GLU A 285 8.41 -31.05 -2.54
C GLU A 285 7.07 -31.68 -2.97
N THR A 286 6.78 -31.71 -4.27
CA THR A 286 5.50 -32.20 -4.78
C THR A 286 5.64 -32.86 -6.16
N ASP A 287 4.83 -33.90 -6.39
CA ASP A 287 4.71 -34.57 -7.71
C ASP A 287 3.61 -33.97 -8.58
N LYS A 288 2.78 -33.07 -8.06
CA LYS A 288 1.68 -32.43 -8.80
C LYS A 288 2.19 -31.76 -10.08
N LYS A 289 1.37 -31.78 -11.13
CA LYS A 289 1.72 -31.14 -12.42
C LYS A 289 1.66 -29.62 -12.32
N ILE A 290 2.58 -28.95 -13.00
CA ILE A 290 2.51 -27.51 -13.23
C ILE A 290 1.43 -27.26 -14.28
N VAL A 291 0.39 -26.49 -13.92
CA VAL A 291 -0.69 -26.13 -14.84
C VAL A 291 -0.28 -24.88 -15.63
N GLU A 292 -0.27 -24.97 -16.95
CA GLU A 292 0.03 -23.81 -17.80
C GLU A 292 -1.15 -22.82 -17.82
N LYS A 293 -0.84 -21.51 -17.76
CA LYS A 293 -1.86 -20.47 -17.94
C LYS A 293 -2.24 -20.40 -19.42
N VAL A 294 -3.52 -20.58 -19.73
CA VAL A 294 -4.06 -20.40 -21.10
C VAL A 294 -4.06 -18.92 -21.45
N ASN A 295 -3.42 -18.53 -22.55
CA ASN A 295 -3.43 -17.18 -23.08
C ASN A 295 -4.85 -16.74 -23.46
N SER A 296 -5.35 -15.66 -22.83
CA SER A 296 -6.62 -15.01 -23.20
C SER A 296 -6.51 -14.25 -24.54
N LYS A 297 -7.64 -13.99 -25.20
CA LYS A 297 -7.69 -13.15 -26.43
C LYS A 297 -7.08 -11.77 -26.17
N LYS A 298 -6.25 -11.27 -27.10
CA LYS A 298 -5.61 -9.96 -26.97
C LYS A 298 -6.65 -8.84 -26.85
N LYS A 299 -6.50 -7.99 -25.82
CA LYS A 299 -7.35 -6.80 -25.61
C LYS A 299 -6.88 -5.69 -26.55
N LYS A 300 -7.76 -5.25 -27.46
CA LYS A 300 -7.48 -4.16 -28.39
C LYS A 300 -7.80 -2.81 -27.74
N LEU A 301 -6.85 -1.89 -27.82
CA LEU A 301 -7.00 -0.51 -27.31
C LEU A 301 -7.42 0.45 -28.40
N THR A 302 -8.08 1.55 -28.02
CA THR A 302 -8.47 2.62 -28.94
C THR A 302 -7.40 3.72 -28.96
N ILE A 303 -7.08 4.21 -30.15
CA ILE A 303 -6.22 5.38 -30.38
C ILE A 303 -6.99 6.36 -31.27
N ASP A 304 -7.11 7.60 -30.82
CA ASP A 304 -7.65 8.72 -31.58
C ASP A 304 -6.51 9.73 -31.85
N ASN A 305 -6.09 9.81 -33.10
CA ASN A 305 -5.03 10.72 -33.57
C ASN A 305 -5.59 12.02 -34.22
N THR A 306 -6.87 12.29 -34.06
CA THR A 306 -7.49 13.50 -34.68
C THR A 306 -7.13 14.78 -33.92
N VAL A 307 -6.76 14.69 -32.65
CA VAL A 307 -6.35 15.82 -31.84
C VAL A 307 -4.85 16.05 -32.00
N THR A 308 -4.51 17.16 -32.66
CA THR A 308 -3.13 17.50 -33.08
C THR A 308 -2.53 18.71 -32.36
N ASP A 309 -3.20 19.21 -31.32
CA ASP A 309 -2.73 20.34 -30.52
C ASP A 309 -2.61 19.97 -29.02
N LEU A 310 -1.91 20.82 -28.25
CA LEU A 310 -1.87 20.69 -26.79
C LEU A 310 -3.28 20.85 -26.22
N VAL A 311 -3.59 20.00 -25.24
CA VAL A 311 -4.89 20.01 -24.56
C VAL A 311 -4.77 20.69 -23.21
N ASP A 312 -5.44 21.82 -23.04
CA ASP A 312 -5.57 22.52 -21.76
C ASP A 312 -6.51 21.73 -20.83
N LEU A 313 -6.00 21.24 -19.72
CA LEU A 313 -6.73 20.41 -18.75
C LEU A 313 -7.58 21.23 -17.76
N SER A 314 -7.57 22.57 -17.85
CA SER A 314 -8.55 23.41 -17.12
C SER A 314 -9.98 23.17 -17.60
N LYS A 315 -10.13 22.56 -18.79
CA LYS A 315 -11.39 22.10 -19.41
C LYS A 315 -11.39 20.57 -19.44
N ILE A 316 -12.55 19.96 -19.17
CA ILE A 316 -12.69 18.49 -19.18
C ILE A 316 -12.75 17.99 -20.64
N PRO A 317 -11.77 17.18 -21.10
CA PRO A 317 -11.77 16.63 -22.44
C PRO A 317 -12.85 15.54 -22.61
N LYS A 318 -13.61 15.59 -23.69
CA LYS A 318 -14.58 14.53 -24.02
C LYS A 318 -13.83 13.29 -24.54
N LYS A 319 -14.02 12.13 -23.88
CA LYS A 319 -13.33 10.86 -24.22
C LYS A 319 -11.81 10.99 -24.28
N GLY A 320 -11.21 11.83 -23.43
CA GLY A 320 -9.78 12.13 -23.43
C GLY A 320 -8.88 10.92 -23.30
N VAL A 321 -9.32 9.85 -22.63
CA VAL A 321 -8.58 8.58 -22.51
C VAL A 321 -8.11 8.08 -23.88
N ASN A 322 -8.88 8.28 -24.96
CA ASN A 322 -8.58 7.79 -26.29
C ASN A 322 -7.49 8.59 -27.03
N TYR A 323 -7.15 9.81 -26.57
CA TYR A 323 -6.16 10.67 -27.25
C TYR A 323 -5.15 11.36 -26.32
N ILE A 324 -5.40 11.43 -25.00
CA ILE A 324 -4.42 11.97 -24.02
C ILE A 324 -4.09 10.98 -22.89
N GLY A 325 -4.80 9.84 -22.81
CA GLY A 325 -4.58 8.81 -21.79
C GLY A 325 -5.27 9.09 -20.45
N SER A 326 -5.26 8.08 -19.59
CA SER A 326 -6.03 8.06 -18.33
C SER A 326 -5.54 9.09 -17.32
N LYS A 327 -4.23 9.24 -17.11
CA LYS A 327 -3.69 10.19 -16.13
C LYS A 327 -4.05 11.63 -16.46
N ALA A 328 -3.93 12.03 -17.75
CA ALA A 328 -4.28 13.38 -18.17
C ALA A 328 -5.79 13.63 -18.05
N GLN A 329 -6.62 12.66 -18.40
CA GLN A 329 -8.06 12.74 -18.22
C GLN A 329 -8.44 12.90 -16.76
N ASN A 330 -7.86 12.08 -15.87
CA ASN A 330 -8.13 12.14 -14.44
C ASN A 330 -7.62 13.45 -13.81
N MET A 331 -6.51 14.03 -14.32
CA MET A 331 -6.05 15.35 -13.89
C MET A 331 -7.08 16.44 -14.24
N ALA A 332 -7.69 16.41 -15.42
CA ALA A 332 -8.76 17.36 -15.78
C ALA A 332 -9.97 17.24 -14.84
N TYR A 333 -10.33 16.02 -14.43
CA TYR A 333 -11.37 15.81 -13.40
C TYR A 333 -10.98 16.39 -12.06
N LEU A 334 -9.72 16.13 -11.59
CA LEU A 334 -9.21 16.71 -10.34
C LEU A 334 -9.23 18.24 -10.34
N ILE A 335 -8.83 18.87 -11.46
CA ILE A 335 -8.88 20.34 -11.61
C ILE A 335 -10.33 20.86 -11.50
N ALA A 336 -11.29 20.14 -12.05
CA ALA A 336 -12.70 20.50 -11.88
C ALA A 336 -13.17 20.36 -10.43
N VAL A 337 -12.80 19.26 -9.77
CA VAL A 337 -13.14 18.97 -8.36
C VAL A 337 -12.48 19.97 -7.41
N SER A 338 -11.24 20.42 -7.68
CA SER A 338 -10.53 21.40 -6.82
C SER A 338 -11.20 22.77 -6.75
N LYS A 339 -12.14 23.08 -7.64
CA LYS A 339 -12.96 24.30 -7.58
C LYS A 339 -14.04 24.24 -6.50
N GLU A 340 -14.38 23.02 -6.04
CA GLU A 340 -15.44 22.77 -5.05
C GLU A 340 -14.88 22.33 -3.68
N ILE A 341 -13.64 21.82 -3.65
CA ILE A 341 -13.01 21.22 -2.47
C ILE A 341 -11.66 21.91 -2.21
N PRO A 342 -11.29 22.24 -0.97
CA PRO A 342 -10.11 23.03 -0.65
C PRO A 342 -8.79 22.24 -0.72
N PHE A 343 -8.36 21.87 -1.93
CA PHE A 343 -7.01 21.37 -2.22
C PHE A 343 -6.48 22.02 -3.49
N ARG A 344 -5.17 21.94 -3.71
CA ARG A 344 -4.53 22.44 -4.93
C ARG A 344 -4.26 21.29 -5.91
N THR A 345 -4.27 21.61 -7.19
CA THR A 345 -3.74 20.76 -8.26
C THR A 345 -2.49 21.39 -8.86
N PRO A 346 -1.57 20.60 -9.46
CA PRO A 346 -0.42 21.18 -10.14
C PRO A 346 -0.85 22.19 -11.20
N GLU A 347 -0.23 23.36 -11.17
CA GLU A 347 -0.56 24.48 -12.04
C GLU A 347 -0.14 24.20 -13.50
N ASN A 348 -0.78 24.89 -14.43
CA ASN A 348 -0.51 24.84 -15.88
C ASN A 348 -0.54 23.41 -16.45
N ALA A 349 -1.50 22.59 -16.01
CA ALA A 349 -1.64 21.23 -16.49
C ALA A 349 -2.13 21.20 -17.94
N HIS A 350 -1.33 20.59 -18.82
CA HIS A 350 -1.65 20.36 -20.23
C HIS A 350 -1.33 18.90 -20.58
N ALA A 351 -1.94 18.41 -21.67
CA ALA A 351 -1.61 17.10 -22.20
C ALA A 351 -1.09 17.19 -23.64
N ILE A 352 -0.03 16.43 -23.92
CA ILE A 352 0.44 16.14 -25.28
C ILE A 352 -0.33 14.93 -25.77
N PRO A 353 -1.13 15.03 -26.85
CA PRO A 353 -1.95 13.92 -27.34
C PRO A 353 -1.15 12.81 -28.02
N PHE A 354 -1.77 11.66 -28.19
CA PHE A 354 -1.20 10.46 -28.82
C PHE A 354 -0.70 10.70 -30.25
N TYR A 355 -1.28 11.64 -30.97
CA TYR A 355 -0.86 12.04 -32.31
C TYR A 355 0.65 12.22 -32.43
N PHE A 356 1.26 12.96 -31.50
CA PHE A 356 2.70 13.25 -31.55
C PHE A 356 3.55 12.02 -31.28
N TYR A 357 3.16 11.14 -30.37
CA TYR A 357 3.80 9.87 -30.15
C TYR A 357 3.68 8.96 -31.38
N THR A 358 2.48 8.82 -31.93
CA THR A 358 2.22 8.01 -33.12
C THR A 358 3.06 8.47 -34.31
N LYS A 359 3.08 9.79 -34.56
CA LYS A 359 3.92 10.38 -35.61
C LYS A 359 5.41 10.11 -35.38
N HIS A 360 5.87 10.17 -34.12
CA HIS A 360 7.27 9.94 -33.78
C HIS A 360 7.70 8.48 -34.00
N ILE A 361 6.88 7.51 -33.59
CA ILE A 361 7.23 6.08 -33.74
C ILE A 361 7.06 5.56 -35.18
N GLN A 362 6.36 6.29 -36.03
CA GLN A 362 6.21 5.96 -37.46
C GLN A 362 7.45 6.33 -38.31
N LYS A 363 8.44 7.03 -37.75
CA LYS A 363 9.68 7.35 -38.47
C LYS A 363 10.41 6.09 -38.92
N GLU A 364 11.10 6.17 -40.07
CA GLU A 364 11.83 5.06 -40.69
C GLU A 364 12.93 4.46 -39.79
N SER A 365 13.49 5.24 -38.89
CA SER A 365 14.49 4.78 -37.92
C SER A 365 13.89 3.98 -36.74
N ILE A 366 12.57 4.03 -36.51
CA ILE A 366 11.90 3.43 -35.34
C ILE A 366 10.92 2.33 -35.75
N SER A 367 10.04 2.62 -36.72
CA SER A 367 8.93 1.74 -37.11
C SER A 367 9.37 0.32 -37.47
N PRO A 368 10.47 0.08 -38.25
CA PRO A 368 10.94 -1.27 -38.56
C PRO A 368 11.37 -2.06 -37.33
N LEU A 369 11.99 -1.38 -36.33
CA LEU A 369 12.43 -2.04 -35.07
C LEU A 369 11.25 -2.55 -34.25
N ILE A 370 10.17 -1.76 -34.20
CA ILE A 370 8.92 -2.16 -33.53
C ILE A 370 8.28 -3.32 -34.28
N SER A 371 8.19 -3.23 -35.61
CA SER A 371 7.64 -4.30 -36.44
C SER A 371 8.40 -5.61 -36.26
N GLU A 372 9.75 -5.58 -36.30
CA GLU A 372 10.62 -6.73 -36.06
C GLU A 372 10.34 -7.36 -34.69
N LEU A 373 10.25 -6.55 -33.62
CA LEU A 373 9.92 -7.05 -32.28
C LEU A 373 8.56 -7.77 -32.25
N LEU A 374 7.54 -7.18 -32.89
CA LEU A 374 6.14 -7.65 -32.77
C LEU A 374 5.81 -8.82 -33.70
N THR A 375 6.59 -9.08 -34.77
CA THR A 375 6.34 -10.15 -35.75
C THR A 375 7.32 -11.32 -35.68
N SER A 376 8.47 -11.15 -35.03
CA SER A 376 9.54 -12.16 -34.97
C SER A 376 9.12 -13.45 -34.25
N THR A 377 9.62 -14.58 -34.73
CA THR A 377 9.54 -15.88 -34.04
C THR A 377 10.47 -16.01 -32.84
N LYS A 378 11.40 -15.04 -32.64
CA LYS A 378 12.39 -15.04 -31.55
C LYS A 378 11.85 -14.45 -30.23
N LYS A 379 10.54 -14.20 -30.13
CA LYS A 379 9.89 -13.61 -28.92
C LYS A 379 10.05 -14.45 -27.67
N ASP A 380 10.27 -15.74 -27.79
CA ASP A 380 10.52 -16.63 -26.65
C ASP A 380 11.91 -16.42 -26.01
N SER A 381 12.82 -15.78 -26.72
CA SER A 381 14.14 -15.42 -26.19
C SER A 381 14.10 -14.07 -25.49
N ALA A 382 14.05 -14.08 -24.17
CA ALA A 382 14.06 -12.87 -23.35
C ALA A 382 15.28 -11.98 -23.62
N VAL A 383 16.45 -12.58 -23.87
CA VAL A 383 17.69 -11.84 -24.22
C VAL A 383 17.52 -11.10 -25.55
N TRP A 384 16.92 -11.75 -26.55
CA TRP A 384 16.66 -11.11 -27.83
C TRP A 384 15.63 -9.98 -27.70
N VAL A 385 14.52 -10.23 -26.99
CA VAL A 385 13.47 -9.23 -26.75
C VAL A 385 14.06 -7.99 -26.07
N ASN A 386 14.86 -8.15 -25.02
CA ASN A 386 15.49 -7.03 -24.32
C ASN A 386 16.44 -6.23 -25.21
N LYS A 387 17.21 -6.92 -26.07
CA LYS A 387 18.07 -6.26 -27.05
C LYS A 387 17.26 -5.42 -28.04
N GLN A 388 16.12 -5.92 -28.50
CA GLN A 388 15.24 -5.16 -29.39
C GLN A 388 14.54 -4.00 -28.66
N LEU A 389 14.02 -4.21 -27.46
CA LEU A 389 13.45 -3.14 -26.64
C LEU A 389 14.45 -2.02 -26.39
N LYS A 390 15.74 -2.37 -26.15
CA LYS A 390 16.81 -1.37 -26.01
C LYS A 390 17.01 -0.58 -27.29
N LYS A 391 17.10 -1.24 -28.47
CA LYS A 391 17.24 -0.57 -29.77
C LYS A 391 16.09 0.41 -30.03
N ILE A 392 14.85 0.00 -29.75
CA ILE A 392 13.66 0.84 -29.93
C ILE A 392 13.76 2.08 -29.03
N ARG A 393 14.07 1.91 -27.74
CA ARG A 393 14.22 3.04 -26.81
C ARG A 393 15.35 4.00 -27.24
N ASP A 394 16.47 3.47 -27.70
CA ASP A 394 17.61 4.29 -28.16
C ASP A 394 17.25 5.06 -29.44
N ALA A 395 16.52 4.44 -30.38
CA ALA A 395 16.04 5.09 -31.58
C ALA A 395 15.03 6.22 -31.26
N ILE A 396 14.05 5.96 -30.37
CA ILE A 396 13.09 7.00 -29.91
C ILE A 396 13.81 8.20 -29.29
N LYS A 397 14.82 7.94 -28.45
CA LYS A 397 15.60 9.02 -27.80
C LYS A 397 16.51 9.78 -28.77
N LYS A 398 16.99 9.15 -29.83
CA LYS A 398 17.87 9.75 -30.83
C LYS A 398 17.09 10.69 -31.77
N GLU A 399 15.90 10.26 -32.23
CA GLU A 399 15.11 11.03 -33.16
C GLU A 399 14.65 12.38 -32.57
N PRO A 400 14.70 13.48 -33.34
CA PRO A 400 14.16 14.77 -32.88
C PRO A 400 12.63 14.71 -32.75
N VAL A 401 12.11 15.38 -31.72
CA VAL A 401 10.66 15.60 -31.56
C VAL A 401 10.19 16.61 -32.62
N ASP A 402 8.92 16.53 -33.01
CA ASP A 402 8.30 17.49 -33.89
C ASP A 402 8.56 18.93 -33.40
N PRO A 403 9.25 19.79 -34.19
CA PRO A 403 9.60 21.15 -33.76
C PRO A 403 8.35 22.03 -33.47
N VAL A 404 7.22 21.73 -34.12
CA VAL A 404 5.96 22.40 -33.86
C VAL A 404 5.48 22.15 -32.43
N LEU A 405 5.61 20.92 -31.92
CA LEU A 405 5.27 20.58 -30.55
C LEU A 405 6.16 21.35 -29.56
N ILE A 406 7.47 21.39 -29.81
CA ILE A 406 8.41 22.07 -28.89
C ILE A 406 8.15 23.57 -28.88
N ALA A 407 7.89 24.18 -30.04
CA ALA A 407 7.52 25.61 -30.13
C ALA A 407 6.23 25.90 -29.36
N LYS A 408 5.19 25.08 -29.51
CA LYS A 408 3.92 25.21 -28.78
C LYS A 408 4.11 25.11 -27.27
N LEU A 409 4.90 24.14 -26.78
CA LEU A 409 5.18 24.00 -25.34
C LEU A 409 5.91 25.23 -24.79
N ASN A 410 6.93 25.72 -25.49
CA ASN A 410 7.67 26.89 -25.07
C ASN A 410 6.76 28.13 -25.03
N GLU A 411 5.90 28.32 -26.03
CA GLU A 411 4.94 29.42 -26.05
C GLU A 411 3.89 29.31 -24.95
N THR A 412 3.35 28.12 -24.71
CA THR A 412 2.36 27.86 -23.66
C THR A 412 2.91 28.17 -22.25
N PHE A 413 4.17 27.85 -22.01
CA PHE A 413 4.76 27.99 -20.69
C PHE A 413 5.69 29.19 -20.50
N LYS A 414 5.88 30.04 -21.52
CA LYS A 414 6.80 31.20 -21.47
C LYS A 414 6.57 32.15 -20.29
N ASN A 415 5.29 32.31 -19.88
CA ASN A 415 4.87 33.22 -18.81
C ASN A 415 4.59 32.47 -17.48
N ALA A 416 4.95 31.21 -17.36
CA ALA A 416 4.77 30.45 -16.12
C ALA A 416 5.64 31.02 -15.00
N GLN A 417 5.12 31.09 -13.79
CA GLN A 417 5.84 31.57 -12.60
C GLN A 417 6.99 30.64 -12.16
N PHE A 418 7.06 29.44 -12.74
CA PHE A 418 8.07 28.42 -12.46
C PHE A 418 8.67 27.90 -13.78
N LYS A 419 9.90 27.40 -13.71
CA LYS A 419 10.61 26.87 -14.89
C LYS A 419 10.61 25.33 -14.95
N ASN A 420 10.36 24.66 -13.82
CA ASN A 420 10.43 23.21 -13.72
C ASN A 420 9.06 22.59 -14.02
N PHE A 421 9.02 21.72 -15.04
CA PHE A 421 7.82 20.99 -15.44
C PHE A 421 8.03 19.49 -15.32
N ARG A 422 7.00 18.77 -14.84
CA ARG A 422 6.98 17.33 -14.79
C ARG A 422 6.23 16.78 -16.00
N PHE A 423 6.89 15.97 -16.79
CA PHE A 423 6.36 15.23 -17.93
C PHE A 423 6.05 13.82 -17.43
N ARG A 424 4.75 13.48 -17.34
CA ARG A 424 4.28 12.20 -16.81
C ARG A 424 3.65 11.38 -17.92
N SER A 425 3.91 10.07 -17.89
CA SER A 425 3.25 9.11 -18.78
C SER A 425 1.73 9.18 -18.64
N SER A 426 1.00 9.07 -19.73
CA SER A 426 -0.46 8.99 -19.77
C SER A 426 -0.86 8.13 -20.97
N THR A 427 -1.04 6.83 -20.76
CA THR A 427 -1.29 5.86 -21.83
C THR A 427 -2.77 5.52 -21.96
N ASN A 428 -3.13 4.85 -23.05
CA ASN A 428 -4.42 4.20 -23.22
C ASN A 428 -4.51 2.81 -22.56
N ALA A 429 -3.43 2.35 -21.90
CA ALA A 429 -3.32 1.05 -21.24
C ALA A 429 -2.88 1.16 -19.77
N GLU A 430 -3.26 2.23 -19.07
CA GLU A 430 -2.77 2.41 -17.69
C GLU A 430 -3.78 2.01 -16.63
N ASP A 431 -5.06 2.33 -16.82
CA ASP A 431 -6.14 2.10 -15.87
C ASP A 431 -7.26 1.27 -16.52
N LEU A 432 -6.95 0.04 -16.90
CA LEU A 432 -7.93 -0.91 -17.41
C LEU A 432 -8.46 -1.77 -16.25
N ASP A 433 -9.69 -2.28 -16.37
CA ASP A 433 -10.35 -3.05 -15.29
C ASP A 433 -9.51 -4.22 -14.75
N ASP A 434 -8.71 -4.90 -15.60
CA ASP A 434 -7.85 -6.02 -15.22
C ASP A 434 -6.36 -5.72 -15.36
N PHE A 435 -5.96 -4.47 -15.57
CA PHE A 435 -4.57 -4.09 -15.76
C PHE A 435 -4.28 -2.76 -15.10
N ASN A 436 -3.40 -2.76 -14.12
CA ASN A 436 -2.90 -1.56 -13.47
C ASN A 436 -1.47 -1.27 -13.93
N GLY A 437 -1.30 -0.22 -14.72
CA GLY A 437 0.00 0.24 -15.24
C GLY A 437 0.82 1.08 -14.28
N ALA A 438 0.49 1.09 -12.99
CA ALA A 438 1.19 1.88 -11.98
C ALA A 438 2.68 1.56 -11.93
N GLY A 439 3.52 2.59 -11.97
CA GLY A 439 4.98 2.45 -11.86
C GLY A 439 5.67 1.84 -13.08
N LEU A 440 4.92 1.46 -14.14
CA LEU A 440 5.52 0.84 -15.34
C LEU A 440 6.20 1.85 -16.27
N TYR A 441 5.77 3.11 -16.25
CA TYR A 441 6.21 4.13 -17.19
C TYR A 441 6.94 5.27 -16.48
N ASP A 442 7.89 5.87 -17.20
CA ASP A 442 8.74 6.94 -16.67
C ASP A 442 7.99 8.28 -16.57
N SER A 443 8.44 9.09 -15.62
CA SER A 443 8.14 10.51 -15.53
C SER A 443 9.44 11.29 -15.44
N LYS A 444 9.57 12.39 -16.18
CA LYS A 444 10.81 13.16 -16.25
C LYS A 444 10.55 14.65 -16.03
N THR A 445 11.54 15.34 -15.47
CA THR A 445 11.52 16.80 -15.32
C THR A 445 12.18 17.44 -16.54
N GLY A 446 11.48 18.40 -17.14
CA GLY A 446 12.01 19.32 -18.14
C GLY A 446 12.01 20.74 -17.55
N ILE A 447 13.02 21.54 -17.92
CA ILE A 447 13.19 22.91 -17.42
C ILE A 447 13.11 23.87 -18.61
N LEU A 448 12.25 24.87 -18.50
CA LEU A 448 12.04 25.87 -19.54
C LEU A 448 13.35 26.67 -19.76
N GLY A 449 13.86 26.65 -21.00
CA GLY A 449 15.08 27.35 -21.38
C GLY A 449 16.39 26.68 -20.94
N ASP A 450 16.35 25.48 -20.36
CA ASP A 450 17.54 24.75 -19.97
C ASP A 450 18.10 23.95 -21.16
N SER A 451 19.45 23.84 -21.25
CA SER A 451 20.13 23.14 -22.34
C SER A 451 20.36 21.64 -22.07
N ILE A 452 20.26 21.20 -20.82
CA ILE A 452 20.54 19.82 -20.39
C ILE A 452 19.24 19.06 -20.13
N LYS A 453 18.31 19.67 -19.36
CA LYS A 453 17.01 19.12 -19.00
C LYS A 453 15.90 19.70 -19.89
N THR A 454 16.07 19.59 -21.21
CA THR A 454 15.11 20.16 -22.18
C THR A 454 13.77 19.45 -22.15
N PHE A 455 12.71 20.13 -22.58
CA PHE A 455 11.37 19.55 -22.79
C PHE A 455 11.42 18.38 -23.79
N GLU A 456 12.18 18.55 -24.87
CA GLU A 456 12.36 17.49 -25.88
C GLU A 456 12.93 16.21 -25.26
N LYS A 457 13.99 16.34 -24.45
CA LYS A 457 14.62 15.19 -23.79
C LYS A 457 13.65 14.50 -22.82
N ALA A 458 12.86 15.27 -22.05
CA ALA A 458 11.86 14.74 -21.14
C ALA A 458 10.78 13.94 -21.89
N ILE A 459 10.25 14.48 -22.99
CA ILE A 459 9.24 13.83 -23.82
C ILE A 459 9.77 12.51 -24.40
N LYS A 460 10.96 12.52 -24.99
CA LYS A 460 11.56 11.32 -25.59
C LYS A 460 11.80 10.22 -24.56
N GLN A 461 12.18 10.58 -23.34
CA GLN A 461 12.36 9.61 -22.27
C GLN A 461 11.03 8.99 -21.83
N VAL A 462 9.96 9.81 -21.70
CA VAL A 462 8.62 9.31 -21.39
C VAL A 462 8.09 8.41 -22.51
N TRP A 463 8.22 8.81 -23.78
CA TRP A 463 7.80 7.98 -24.90
C TRP A 463 8.58 6.66 -25.01
N ALA A 464 9.89 6.70 -24.77
CA ALA A 464 10.72 5.50 -24.76
C ALA A 464 10.30 4.48 -23.68
N SER A 465 9.70 4.96 -22.56
CA SER A 465 9.30 4.08 -21.45
C SER A 465 8.15 3.13 -21.81
N VAL A 466 7.41 3.36 -22.89
CA VAL A 466 6.47 2.39 -23.47
C VAL A 466 7.16 1.05 -23.74
N TRP A 467 8.43 1.12 -24.16
CA TRP A 467 9.25 -0.02 -24.53
C TRP A 467 10.26 -0.41 -23.44
N ASN A 468 10.00 -0.01 -22.18
CA ASN A 468 10.71 -0.56 -21.04
C ASN A 468 10.34 -2.05 -20.88
N GLU A 469 11.28 -2.84 -20.40
CA GLU A 469 11.08 -4.27 -20.21
C GLU A 469 9.88 -4.58 -19.34
N ALA A 470 9.75 -3.88 -18.19
CA ALA A 470 8.61 -4.03 -17.29
C ALA A 470 7.28 -3.76 -18.00
N SER A 471 7.18 -2.63 -18.70
CA SER A 471 5.96 -2.22 -19.40
C SER A 471 5.58 -3.22 -20.50
N TYR A 472 6.55 -3.66 -21.29
CA TYR A 472 6.33 -4.61 -22.38
C TYR A 472 5.87 -5.96 -21.83
N ASN A 473 6.59 -6.52 -20.84
CA ASN A 473 6.29 -7.83 -20.28
C ASN A 473 4.94 -7.85 -19.53
N GLU A 474 4.59 -6.75 -18.84
CA GLU A 474 3.30 -6.66 -18.15
C GLU A 474 2.14 -6.65 -19.14
N ARG A 475 2.25 -5.88 -20.23
CA ARG A 475 1.23 -5.89 -21.30
C ARG A 475 1.12 -7.25 -21.99
N GLU A 476 2.25 -7.95 -22.25
CA GLU A 476 2.21 -9.33 -22.78
C GLU A 476 1.54 -10.29 -21.81
N PHE A 477 1.83 -10.21 -20.51
CA PHE A 477 1.24 -11.05 -19.48
C PHE A 477 -0.30 -10.92 -19.44
N PHE A 478 -0.82 -9.70 -19.59
CA PHE A 478 -2.26 -9.41 -19.59
C PHE A 478 -2.90 -9.49 -20.98
N GLY A 479 -2.17 -9.89 -22.01
CA GLY A 479 -2.69 -10.03 -23.37
C GLY A 479 -3.12 -8.69 -24.00
N ILE A 480 -2.46 -7.59 -23.66
CA ILE A 480 -2.72 -6.28 -24.27
C ILE A 480 -2.03 -6.21 -25.61
N ASP A 481 -2.75 -5.71 -26.63
CA ASP A 481 -2.21 -5.59 -27.98
C ASP A 481 -1.16 -4.49 -28.05
N GLN A 482 0.08 -4.89 -28.27
CA GLN A 482 1.24 -3.98 -28.37
C GLN A 482 1.20 -3.05 -29.60
N HIS A 483 0.45 -3.41 -30.64
CA HIS A 483 0.29 -2.56 -31.85
C HIS A 483 -0.56 -1.31 -31.60
N ASN A 484 -1.46 -1.38 -30.61
CA ASN A 484 -2.41 -0.32 -30.31
C ASN A 484 -2.08 0.42 -29.01
N ILE A 485 -0.80 0.38 -28.56
CA ILE A 485 -0.36 1.16 -27.41
C ILE A 485 0.04 2.58 -27.84
N ALA A 486 -0.44 3.57 -27.12
CA ALA A 486 -0.06 4.97 -27.33
C ALA A 486 0.29 5.68 -26.03
N MET A 487 1.17 6.68 -26.13
CA MET A 487 1.67 7.44 -25.00
C MET A 487 1.39 8.94 -25.19
N GLY A 488 0.39 9.47 -24.52
CA GLY A 488 0.26 10.89 -24.24
C GLY A 488 1.19 11.30 -23.09
N VAL A 489 1.38 12.58 -22.92
CA VAL A 489 2.20 13.09 -21.82
C VAL A 489 1.43 14.16 -21.06
N LEU A 490 1.18 13.93 -19.78
CA LEU A 490 0.67 14.93 -18.87
C LEU A 490 1.83 15.85 -18.46
N VAL A 491 1.70 17.17 -18.70
CA VAL A 491 2.70 18.18 -18.37
C VAL A 491 2.12 19.15 -17.36
N HIS A 492 2.81 19.37 -16.24
CA HIS A 492 2.40 20.32 -15.20
C HIS A 492 3.62 20.79 -14.38
N ARG A 493 3.43 21.74 -13.46
CA ARG A 493 4.46 22.17 -12.51
C ARG A 493 5.15 20.96 -11.83
N SER A 494 6.47 21.02 -11.70
CA SER A 494 7.26 20.15 -10.80
C SER A 494 7.42 20.82 -9.43
N PHE A 495 7.65 20.01 -8.38
CA PHE A 495 7.70 20.48 -6.98
C PHE A 495 9.09 20.22 -6.38
N PRO A 496 10.08 21.11 -6.64
CA PRO A 496 11.40 20.97 -6.00
C PRO A 496 11.37 21.34 -4.50
N ASP A 497 10.29 21.93 -4.05
CA ASP A 497 10.02 22.46 -2.70
C ASP A 497 9.07 21.56 -1.89
N GLU A 498 8.93 20.29 -2.26
CA GLU A 498 8.08 19.35 -1.52
C GLU A 498 8.68 18.97 -0.17
N LEU A 499 7.86 19.09 0.88
CA LEU A 499 8.21 18.72 2.26
C LEU A 499 7.93 17.25 2.54
N ALA A 500 6.87 16.73 1.91
CA ALA A 500 6.49 15.33 1.98
C ALA A 500 5.70 14.94 0.73
N ASN A 501 5.71 13.66 0.41
CA ASN A 501 4.86 13.07 -0.62
C ASN A 501 4.21 11.79 -0.10
N GLY A 502 3.02 11.46 -0.61
CA GLY A 502 2.30 10.30 -0.13
C GLY A 502 1.27 9.76 -1.10
N VAL A 503 0.74 8.62 -0.70
CA VAL A 503 -0.36 7.92 -1.38
C VAL A 503 -1.47 7.67 -0.36
N ILE A 504 -2.72 7.87 -0.78
CA ILE A 504 -3.92 7.56 -0.01
C ILE A 504 -4.71 6.51 -0.78
N ILE A 505 -5.16 5.48 -0.07
CA ILE A 505 -6.24 4.60 -0.54
C ILE A 505 -7.47 4.92 0.30
N THR A 506 -8.59 5.26 -0.34
CA THR A 506 -9.84 5.57 0.39
C THR A 506 -10.55 4.33 0.92
N LYS A 507 -9.77 3.37 1.37
CA LYS A 507 -10.18 2.12 2.01
C LYS A 507 -9.21 1.79 3.13
N ASN A 508 -9.71 1.17 4.19
CA ASN A 508 -8.85 0.50 5.16
C ASN A 508 -8.34 -0.82 4.58
N ILE A 509 -7.10 -0.81 4.05
CA ILE A 509 -6.50 -2.00 3.42
C ILE A 509 -6.02 -3.05 4.44
N PHE A 510 -6.06 -2.75 5.73
CA PHE A 510 -5.68 -3.67 6.81
C PHE A 510 -6.88 -4.42 7.37
N ARG A 511 -8.09 -3.80 7.30
CA ARG A 511 -9.34 -4.35 7.82
C ARG A 511 -10.47 -4.06 6.84
N GLU A 512 -10.84 -5.03 6.03
CA GLU A 512 -11.83 -4.86 4.96
C GLU A 512 -13.22 -4.42 5.44
N ASN A 513 -13.59 -4.82 6.66
CA ASN A 513 -14.90 -4.54 7.24
C ASN A 513 -14.94 -3.27 8.11
N PHE A 514 -13.84 -2.52 8.20
CA PHE A 514 -13.78 -1.28 8.97
C PHE A 514 -13.60 -0.09 8.04
N PRO A 515 -14.33 1.02 8.30
CA PRO A 515 -14.15 2.24 7.51
C PRO A 515 -12.76 2.82 7.72
N GLY A 516 -12.38 3.76 6.87
CA GLY A 516 -11.16 4.53 6.99
C GLY A 516 -10.39 4.63 5.69
N ILE A 517 -9.43 5.55 5.67
CA ILE A 517 -8.46 5.69 4.58
C ILE A 517 -7.11 5.19 5.04
N THR A 518 -6.37 4.55 4.15
CA THR A 518 -4.97 4.18 4.40
C THR A 518 -4.06 5.20 3.76
N VAL A 519 -3.13 5.73 4.53
CA VAL A 519 -2.15 6.73 4.08
C VAL A 519 -0.75 6.16 4.23
N ASN A 520 0.06 6.32 3.18
CA ASN A 520 1.49 6.06 3.18
C ASN A 520 2.21 7.35 2.77
N ILE A 521 3.12 7.87 3.60
CA ILE A 521 3.78 9.16 3.39
C ILE A 521 5.27 9.08 3.73
N GLN A 522 6.10 9.87 3.01
CA GLN A 522 7.53 9.97 3.28
C GLN A 522 8.01 11.42 3.12
N LYS A 523 9.11 11.73 3.80
CA LYS A 523 9.74 13.05 3.82
C LYS A 523 10.35 13.41 2.47
N GLY A 524 10.08 14.63 1.99
CA GLY A 524 10.65 15.19 0.76
C GLY A 524 10.32 14.38 -0.48
N GLU A 525 11.28 14.17 -1.37
CA GLU A 525 11.15 13.42 -2.63
C GLU A 525 11.32 11.90 -2.46
N ASN A 526 11.55 11.40 -1.23
CA ASN A 526 11.81 9.97 -1.00
C ASN A 526 10.59 9.12 -1.35
N SER A 527 10.84 7.96 -1.95
CA SER A 527 9.79 7.13 -2.52
C SER A 527 8.94 6.45 -1.43
N VAL A 528 7.63 6.57 -1.51
CA VAL A 528 6.67 5.82 -0.66
C VAL A 528 6.32 4.45 -1.22
N VAL A 529 6.52 4.22 -2.53
CA VAL A 529 6.20 2.94 -3.21
C VAL A 529 7.42 2.06 -3.40
N LYS A 530 8.62 2.66 -3.34
CA LYS A 530 9.90 1.99 -3.42
C LYS A 530 10.91 2.70 -2.52
N PRO A 531 10.77 2.57 -1.18
CA PRO A 531 11.75 3.13 -0.25
C PRO A 531 13.13 2.49 -0.46
N GLU A 532 14.18 3.22 -0.15
CA GLU A 532 15.53 2.67 -0.16
C GLU A 532 15.72 1.67 0.98
N LYS A 533 16.77 0.87 0.88
CA LYS A 533 17.05 -0.16 1.89
C LYS A 533 17.24 0.45 3.28
N GLY A 534 16.41 0.02 4.22
CA GLY A 534 16.43 0.51 5.60
C GLY A 534 15.53 1.74 5.85
N GLU A 535 14.89 2.29 4.81
CA GLU A 535 13.89 3.34 4.99
C GLU A 535 12.54 2.75 5.41
N ILE A 536 11.91 3.38 6.38
CA ILE A 536 10.55 3.08 6.85
C ILE A 536 9.69 4.30 6.53
N CYS A 537 8.61 4.10 5.77
CA CYS A 537 7.63 5.14 5.51
C CYS A 537 6.68 5.29 6.70
N GLU A 538 6.16 6.49 6.93
CA GLU A 538 5.03 6.66 7.82
C GLU A 538 3.79 6.09 7.17
N GLN A 539 3.06 5.26 7.92
CA GLN A 539 1.82 4.64 7.46
C GLN A 539 0.80 4.62 8.57
N PHE A 540 -0.42 5.02 8.25
CA PHE A 540 -1.54 5.03 9.18
C PHE A 540 -2.88 4.80 8.49
N VAL A 541 -3.88 4.41 9.28
CA VAL A 541 -5.30 4.42 8.91
C VAL A 541 -5.95 5.58 9.64
N ALA A 542 -6.72 6.36 8.92
CA ALA A 542 -7.50 7.45 9.46
C ALA A 542 -8.99 7.19 9.27
N TYR A 543 -9.81 7.43 10.29
CA TYR A 543 -11.25 7.13 10.27
C TYR A 543 -12.05 8.01 11.23
N HIS A 544 -13.36 8.12 10.98
CA HIS A 544 -14.32 8.71 11.92
C HIS A 544 -15.14 7.60 12.58
N PHE A 545 -15.30 7.66 13.90
CA PHE A 545 -16.19 6.75 14.61
C PHE A 545 -17.65 7.19 14.54
N ASN A 546 -17.89 8.50 14.49
CA ASN A 546 -19.21 9.10 14.49
C ASN A 546 -19.46 9.89 13.21
N SER A 547 -20.72 10.02 12.81
CA SER A 547 -21.16 10.88 11.70
C SER A 547 -21.01 12.39 11.99
N GLY A 548 -20.35 12.76 13.07
CA GLY A 548 -20.05 14.13 13.47
C GLY A 548 -19.15 14.85 12.47
N THR A 549 -19.41 16.14 12.27
CA THR A 549 -18.67 17.01 11.34
C THR A 549 -17.52 17.75 12.02
N ASN A 550 -17.20 17.44 13.27
CA ASN A 550 -16.14 18.12 14.01
C ASN A 550 -14.78 17.49 13.72
N ASP A 551 -13.77 18.32 13.45
CA ASP A 551 -12.38 17.90 13.23
C ASP A 551 -11.79 17.09 14.41
N ASP A 552 -12.42 17.12 15.58
CA ASP A 552 -12.00 16.43 16.82
C ASP A 552 -12.46 14.96 16.87
N ASP A 553 -13.43 14.54 16.04
CA ASP A 553 -13.97 13.16 16.00
C ASP A 553 -13.16 12.22 15.09
N PHE A 554 -11.95 12.60 14.77
CA PHE A 554 -11.08 11.93 13.83
C PHE A 554 -10.00 11.10 14.53
N ASP A 555 -9.89 9.83 14.17
CA ASP A 555 -8.96 8.87 14.76
C ASP A 555 -7.89 8.40 13.80
N ILE A 556 -6.73 8.09 14.33
CA ILE A 556 -5.54 7.67 13.57
C ILE A 556 -4.93 6.44 14.22
N ASP A 557 -4.75 5.39 13.43
CA ASP A 557 -4.08 4.15 13.82
C ASP A 557 -2.77 4.01 13.04
N TYR A 558 -1.62 4.28 13.68
CA TYR A 558 -0.31 4.15 13.04
C TYR A 558 0.12 2.69 12.93
N THR A 559 0.51 2.30 11.72
CA THR A 559 1.19 1.04 11.48
C THR A 559 2.71 1.19 11.45
N SER A 560 3.22 2.36 11.02
CA SER A 560 4.64 2.73 11.09
C SER A 560 4.81 4.25 11.09
N ILE A 561 5.98 4.70 11.55
CA ILE A 561 6.40 6.11 11.52
C ILE A 561 7.71 6.22 10.75
N SER A 562 7.88 7.32 10.00
CA SER A 562 9.05 7.52 9.17
C SER A 562 10.33 7.65 9.99
N ASN A 563 11.32 6.83 9.70
CA ASN A 563 12.66 6.96 10.28
C ASN A 563 13.49 8.12 9.65
N LEU A 564 13.04 8.67 8.51
CA LEU A 564 13.66 9.85 7.91
C LEU A 564 13.21 11.16 8.57
N ASN A 565 12.22 11.11 9.46
CA ASN A 565 11.74 12.25 10.24
C ASN A 565 11.99 12.07 11.74
N ASN A 566 13.11 11.46 12.12
CA ASN A 566 13.48 11.20 13.53
C ASN A 566 12.44 10.37 14.29
N ASN A 567 11.71 9.50 13.59
CA ASN A 567 10.56 8.74 14.12
C ASN A 567 9.46 9.64 14.71
N GLU A 568 9.26 10.81 14.10
CA GLU A 568 8.17 11.74 14.40
C GLU A 568 7.16 11.75 13.26
N PRO A 569 5.86 11.99 13.53
CA PRO A 569 4.87 12.15 12.51
C PRO A 569 5.20 13.26 11.50
N LEU A 570 4.99 12.99 10.22
CA LEU A 570 5.22 13.95 9.13
C LEU A 570 4.10 14.97 9.00
N LEU A 571 2.90 14.62 9.44
CA LEU A 571 1.71 15.47 9.39
C LEU A 571 1.22 15.80 10.80
N SER A 572 0.73 17.01 10.98
CA SER A 572 -0.04 17.39 12.15
C SER A 572 -1.44 16.75 12.13
N ARG A 573 -2.09 16.63 13.28
CA ARG A 573 -3.48 16.10 13.38
C ARG A 573 -4.44 16.86 12.47
N LYS A 574 -4.33 18.19 12.41
CA LYS A 574 -5.15 19.04 11.52
C LYS A 574 -4.92 18.74 10.03
N GLU A 575 -3.69 18.47 9.62
CA GLU A 575 -3.38 18.10 8.24
C GLU A 575 -3.92 16.71 7.90
N MET A 576 -3.87 15.77 8.83
CA MET A 576 -4.41 14.41 8.64
C MET A 576 -5.94 14.44 8.54
N SER A 577 -6.64 15.21 9.38
CA SER A 577 -8.09 15.43 9.29
C SER A 577 -8.46 16.07 7.94
N ARG A 578 -7.76 17.11 7.52
CA ARG A 578 -7.94 17.73 6.20
C ARG A 578 -7.75 16.71 5.08
N LEU A 579 -6.72 15.88 5.16
CA LEU A 579 -6.41 14.85 4.16
C LEU A 579 -7.54 13.83 4.05
N PHE A 580 -8.08 13.38 5.18
CA PHE A 580 -9.23 12.48 5.25
C PHE A 580 -10.47 13.10 4.57
N LEU A 581 -10.85 14.31 4.96
CA LEU A 581 -12.03 15.00 4.43
C LEU A 581 -11.90 15.26 2.91
N VAL A 582 -10.72 15.69 2.46
CA VAL A 582 -10.45 15.95 1.04
C VAL A 582 -10.52 14.66 0.23
N SER A 583 -9.88 13.59 0.69
CA SER A 583 -9.84 12.30 -0.05
C SER A 583 -11.22 11.66 -0.16
N SER A 584 -12.02 11.69 0.90
CA SER A 584 -13.40 11.16 0.90
C SER A 584 -14.30 11.93 -0.08
N LYS A 585 -14.17 13.27 -0.14
CA LYS A 585 -14.91 14.10 -1.10
C LYS A 585 -14.44 13.90 -2.54
N ILE A 586 -13.12 13.71 -2.76
CA ILE A 586 -12.59 13.39 -4.09
C ILE A 586 -13.18 12.06 -4.57
N GLU A 587 -13.18 11.04 -3.73
CA GLU A 587 -13.78 9.74 -4.04
C GLU A 587 -15.22 9.90 -4.50
N GLU A 588 -16.09 10.58 -3.72
CA GLU A 588 -17.50 10.82 -4.06
C GLU A 588 -17.66 11.51 -5.44
N LYS A 589 -16.83 12.53 -5.70
CA LYS A 589 -16.91 13.29 -6.96
C LYS A 589 -16.42 12.49 -8.16
N MET A 590 -15.32 11.71 -8.00
CA MET A 590 -14.73 10.93 -9.08
C MET A 590 -15.64 9.83 -9.59
N TYR A 591 -16.50 9.27 -8.75
CA TYR A 591 -17.55 8.34 -9.15
C TYR A 591 -18.39 8.87 -10.32
N ARG A 592 -18.84 10.12 -10.23
CA ARG A 592 -19.66 10.75 -11.24
C ARG A 592 -18.94 10.87 -12.59
N TYR A 593 -17.64 11.17 -12.57
CA TYR A 593 -16.83 11.28 -13.78
C TYR A 593 -16.57 9.93 -14.43
N TRP A 594 -16.31 8.90 -13.64
CA TRP A 594 -16.06 7.54 -14.16
C TRP A 594 -17.35 6.78 -14.50
N ARG A 595 -18.53 7.32 -14.16
CA ARG A 595 -19.84 6.68 -14.38
C ARG A 595 -19.91 5.25 -13.84
N LYS A 596 -19.35 5.02 -12.67
CA LYS A 596 -19.39 3.73 -11.99
C LYS A 596 -20.63 3.64 -11.10
N ASN A 597 -21.33 2.50 -11.13
CA ASN A 597 -22.57 2.28 -10.36
C ASN A 597 -22.32 1.64 -9.00
N THR A 598 -21.08 1.22 -8.73
CA THR A 598 -20.69 0.55 -7.49
C THR A 598 -19.56 1.31 -6.81
N TYR A 599 -19.50 1.22 -5.48
CA TYR A 599 -18.43 1.81 -4.69
C TYR A 599 -17.06 1.22 -5.10
N HIS A 600 -16.14 2.10 -5.44
CA HIS A 600 -14.74 1.75 -5.71
C HIS A 600 -13.84 2.70 -4.95
N PRO A 601 -12.99 2.22 -4.05
CA PRO A 601 -11.98 3.07 -3.43
C PRO A 601 -11.05 3.67 -4.49
N VAL A 602 -10.46 4.80 -4.16
CA VAL A 602 -9.54 5.51 -5.05
C VAL A 602 -8.12 5.52 -4.49
N ASP A 603 -7.16 5.52 -5.40
CA ASP A 603 -5.74 5.74 -5.15
C ASP A 603 -5.42 7.20 -5.51
N ILE A 604 -4.94 7.96 -4.52
CA ILE A 604 -4.65 9.39 -4.62
C ILE A 604 -3.17 9.62 -4.31
N GLU A 605 -2.44 10.27 -5.22
CA GLU A 605 -1.10 10.76 -4.93
C GLU A 605 -1.16 12.24 -4.52
N PHE A 606 -0.52 12.56 -3.39
CA PHE A 606 -0.51 13.92 -2.85
C PHE A 606 0.91 14.40 -2.50
N LYS A 607 1.02 15.70 -2.28
CA LYS A 607 2.23 16.37 -1.79
C LYS A 607 1.89 17.44 -0.78
N ILE A 608 2.78 17.65 0.17
CA ILE A 608 2.82 18.82 1.05
C ILE A 608 3.94 19.72 0.56
N VAL A 609 3.63 20.97 0.23
CA VAL A 609 4.54 21.84 -0.52
C VAL A 609 4.64 23.22 0.12
N GLY A 610 5.88 23.75 0.16
CA GLY A 610 6.18 25.10 0.59
C GLY A 610 6.00 25.36 2.10
N GLU A 611 6.39 26.54 2.55
CA GLU A 611 6.35 26.94 3.96
C GLU A 611 4.94 26.90 4.57
N ASN A 612 3.92 27.19 3.75
CA ASN A 612 2.51 27.14 4.16
C ASN A 612 1.95 25.71 4.24
N ARG A 613 2.75 24.68 3.91
CA ARG A 613 2.37 23.28 3.91
C ARG A 613 1.08 23.02 3.10
N ASP A 614 1.03 23.59 1.88
CA ASP A 614 -0.11 23.44 0.99
C ASP A 614 -0.30 21.99 0.52
N LEU A 615 -1.55 21.51 0.57
CA LEU A 615 -1.93 20.19 0.08
C LEU A 615 -2.17 20.23 -1.44
N TYR A 616 -1.34 19.50 -2.17
CA TYR A 616 -1.48 19.27 -3.60
C TYR A 616 -1.90 17.83 -3.90
N ILE A 617 -2.97 17.66 -4.69
CA ILE A 617 -3.37 16.35 -5.23
C ILE A 617 -2.89 16.30 -6.69
N LYS A 618 -1.97 15.36 -6.97
CA LYS A 618 -1.31 15.29 -8.29
C LYS A 618 -1.78 14.13 -9.16
N GLN A 619 -2.55 13.18 -8.60
CA GLN A 619 -3.13 12.05 -9.34
C GLN A 619 -4.28 11.44 -8.55
N VAL A 620 -5.27 10.93 -9.27
CA VAL A 620 -6.32 10.04 -8.77
C VAL A 620 -6.60 8.95 -9.80
N ARG A 621 -6.89 7.75 -9.32
CA ARG A 621 -7.35 6.63 -10.16
C ARG A 621 -8.20 5.66 -9.35
N PRO A 622 -9.02 4.81 -9.99
CA PRO A 622 -9.66 3.70 -9.29
C PRO A 622 -8.61 2.81 -8.63
N PHE A 623 -8.87 2.41 -7.40
CA PHE A 623 -8.05 1.40 -6.72
C PHE A 623 -8.66 0.02 -7.03
N ASN A 624 -7.95 -0.77 -7.81
CA ASN A 624 -8.32 -2.17 -8.10
C ASN A 624 -7.54 -3.07 -7.14
N GLU A 625 -8.22 -3.92 -6.39
CA GLU A 625 -7.65 -4.89 -5.44
C GLU A 625 -6.96 -6.06 -6.11
#